data_af5aa7fbdecd14fc5d4ce806bb704586
#
_entry.id   af5aa7fbdecd14fc5d4ce806bb704586
#
_cell.length_a   1.000
_cell.length_b   1.000
_cell.length_c   1.000
_cell.angle_alpha   90.00
_cell.angle_beta   90.00
_cell.angle_gamma   90.00
#
_symmetry.space_group_name_H-M   'P 1'
#
loop_
_entity.id
_entity.type
_entity.pdbx_description
1 polymer ?
#
loop_
_entity_poly.entity_id
_entity_poly.type
_entity_poly.pdbx_seq_one_letter_code
_entity_poly.pdbx_strand_id
1 'polypeptide(L)'
;MPSMRIGIVCPYSFDAPGGVQAHVLDLAEKFISQGHHVEVLGPASESTQLPDFVTKGGASLPIPYNGSVARLSFGPSTFIRARDFINRGQFDVLHIHEPNSPSFSMAALKVARGPIVATYHASSNRSLALKFALPFLRGQLEKIRGGIAVSEMARRWQVQMLGGDPILIPNGVETAQFELNKKPLWSGRIPEIVFLGRLDEHRKGLDILLRALDQLDQEVRVTVIGGGNHPLAPRVDFVGRVSDEEKAEILGRADIYVAPNRGGESFGIVLVEAMAAGCVVVASDLEAFSAVCDAQSPEPSGILFRNGDADDLASTLRNVIENPKFGQELVTSGTQRAKEFDWDNVSKEIMRVYETVCDGTTVTAA
;
A
#
# COMPACT_ATOMS: atom_id res chain seq x y z
N MET A 1 -26.99 -0.21 6.18
CA MET A 1 -26.61 1.10 6.79
C MET A 1 -27.17 2.19 5.91
N PRO A 2 -27.51 3.39 6.42
CA PRO A 2 -27.87 4.50 5.57
C PRO A 2 -26.70 4.87 4.66
N SER A 3 -27.01 5.31 3.43
CA SER A 3 -26.01 5.80 2.50
C SER A 3 -25.36 7.06 3.03
N MET A 4 -24.03 7.12 3.01
CA MET A 4 -23.22 8.30 3.41
C MET A 4 -22.67 9.01 2.19
N ARG A 5 -22.43 10.31 2.32
CA ARG A 5 -21.65 11.11 1.37
C ARG A 5 -20.22 11.25 1.90
N ILE A 6 -19.25 10.64 1.22
CA ILE A 6 -17.86 10.53 1.66
C ILE A 6 -16.96 11.33 0.71
N GLY A 7 -16.24 12.33 1.24
CA GLY A 7 -15.18 13.01 0.50
C GLY A 7 -13.83 12.41 0.85
N ILE A 8 -13.04 12.01 -0.14
CA ILE A 8 -11.68 11.48 0.08
C ILE A 8 -10.65 12.43 -0.55
N VAL A 9 -9.57 12.71 0.16
CA VAL A 9 -8.50 13.60 -0.33
C VAL A 9 -7.19 12.85 -0.40
N CYS A 10 -6.60 12.79 -1.60
CA CYS A 10 -5.30 12.21 -1.88
C CYS A 10 -4.24 13.31 -2.04
N PRO A 11 -3.08 13.24 -1.38
CA PRO A 11 -2.02 14.24 -1.54
C PRO A 11 -1.21 14.05 -2.82
N TYR A 12 -1.12 12.82 -3.32
CA TYR A 12 -0.24 12.43 -4.42
C TYR A 12 -0.97 12.42 -5.76
N SER A 13 -0.22 12.75 -6.81
CA SER A 13 -0.77 12.84 -8.17
C SER A 13 -1.12 11.47 -8.73
N PHE A 14 -2.32 11.38 -9.31
CA PHE A 14 -2.77 10.22 -10.08
C PHE A 14 -2.11 10.11 -11.48
N ASP A 15 -1.28 11.08 -11.88
CA ASP A 15 -0.49 10.98 -13.13
C ASP A 15 0.61 9.91 -13.07
N ALA A 16 0.91 9.41 -11.87
CA ALA A 16 1.88 8.35 -11.67
C ALA A 16 1.33 7.32 -10.67
N PRO A 17 1.52 6.01 -10.92
CA PRO A 17 1.06 4.98 -10.02
C PRO A 17 1.80 5.03 -8.68
N GLY A 18 1.08 4.76 -7.58
CA GLY A 18 1.63 4.69 -6.24
C GLY A 18 0.66 4.00 -5.27
N GLY A 19 1.20 3.42 -4.21
CA GLY A 19 0.40 2.62 -3.27
C GLY A 19 -0.72 3.41 -2.55
N VAL A 20 -0.49 4.70 -2.25
CA VAL A 20 -1.52 5.54 -1.62
C VAL A 20 -2.63 5.90 -2.61
N GLN A 21 -2.27 6.18 -3.87
CA GLN A 21 -3.24 6.47 -4.93
C GLN A 21 -4.13 5.25 -5.22
N ALA A 22 -3.52 4.07 -5.36
CA ALA A 22 -4.25 2.81 -5.53
C ALA A 22 -5.20 2.57 -4.34
N HIS A 23 -4.70 2.63 -3.11
CA HIS A 23 -5.52 2.47 -1.90
C HIS A 23 -6.71 3.44 -1.86
N VAL A 24 -6.53 4.70 -2.27
CA VAL A 24 -7.61 5.71 -2.30
C VAL A 24 -8.67 5.35 -3.33
N LEU A 25 -8.26 4.91 -4.52
CA LEU A 25 -9.20 4.51 -5.58
C LEU A 25 -9.97 3.24 -5.21
N ASP A 26 -9.27 2.21 -4.74
CA ASP A 26 -9.87 0.94 -4.32
C ASP A 26 -10.87 1.15 -3.16
N LEU A 27 -10.51 1.99 -2.18
CA LEU A 27 -11.39 2.34 -1.07
C LEU A 27 -12.67 3.05 -1.56
N ALA A 28 -12.50 4.00 -2.50
CA ALA A 28 -13.63 4.72 -3.08
C ALA A 28 -14.56 3.77 -3.84
N GLU A 29 -14.01 2.91 -4.70
CA GLU A 29 -14.78 1.90 -5.44
C GLU A 29 -15.50 0.94 -4.50
N LYS A 30 -14.83 0.50 -3.43
CA LYS A 30 -15.43 -0.37 -2.43
C LYS A 30 -16.63 0.27 -1.76
N PHE A 31 -16.52 1.52 -1.31
CA PHE A 31 -17.65 2.20 -0.69
C PHE A 31 -18.78 2.53 -1.69
N ILE A 32 -18.46 2.83 -2.94
CA ILE A 32 -19.47 2.99 -4.01
C ILE A 32 -20.21 1.69 -4.22
N SER A 33 -19.51 0.55 -4.28
CA SER A 33 -20.14 -0.76 -4.42
C SER A 33 -21.04 -1.15 -3.23
N GLN A 34 -20.78 -0.58 -2.06
CA GLN A 34 -21.59 -0.72 -0.84
C GLN A 34 -22.76 0.27 -0.77
N GLY A 35 -22.95 1.11 -1.80
CA GLY A 35 -24.08 2.03 -1.92
C GLY A 35 -23.88 3.41 -1.30
N HIS A 36 -22.63 3.78 -0.98
CA HIS A 36 -22.29 5.14 -0.54
C HIS A 36 -22.03 6.06 -1.74
N HIS A 37 -22.20 7.37 -1.54
CA HIS A 37 -21.80 8.37 -2.52
C HIS A 37 -20.37 8.83 -2.18
N VAL A 38 -19.42 8.58 -3.07
CA VAL A 38 -18.01 8.90 -2.82
C VAL A 38 -17.48 9.82 -3.91
N GLU A 39 -16.78 10.87 -3.50
CA GLU A 39 -15.98 11.71 -4.38
C GLU A 39 -14.54 11.78 -3.89
N VAL A 40 -13.58 11.77 -4.82
CA VAL A 40 -12.15 11.85 -4.52
C VAL A 40 -11.56 13.14 -5.08
N LEU A 41 -10.70 13.81 -4.32
CA LEU A 41 -9.92 14.96 -4.78
C LEU A 41 -8.43 14.66 -4.68
N GLY A 42 -7.69 14.87 -5.75
CA GLY A 42 -6.23 14.78 -5.74
C GLY A 42 -5.60 15.41 -6.98
N PRO A 43 -4.27 15.63 -6.99
CA PRO A 43 -3.59 16.14 -8.17
C PRO A 43 -3.74 15.18 -9.35
N ALA A 44 -4.10 15.69 -10.50
CA ALA A 44 -4.12 14.98 -11.76
C ALA A 44 -4.17 15.96 -12.92
N SER A 45 -3.48 15.67 -14.02
CA SER A 45 -3.57 16.42 -15.27
C SER A 45 -4.91 16.12 -15.98
N GLU A 46 -5.35 17.02 -16.82
CA GLU A 46 -6.61 16.83 -17.58
C GLU A 46 -6.56 15.60 -18.51
N SER A 47 -5.37 15.23 -18.99
CA SER A 47 -5.16 14.11 -19.89
C SER A 47 -5.18 12.73 -19.19
N THR A 48 -5.08 12.68 -17.86
CA THR A 48 -5.07 11.41 -17.11
C THR A 48 -6.47 10.81 -17.10
N GLN A 49 -6.58 9.54 -17.53
CA GLN A 49 -7.83 8.79 -17.46
C GLN A 49 -8.07 8.35 -16.01
N LEU A 50 -9.19 8.77 -15.43
CA LEU A 50 -9.58 8.46 -14.05
C LEU A 50 -11.08 8.18 -14.00
N PRO A 51 -11.54 7.41 -13.01
CA PRO A 51 -12.98 7.22 -12.78
C PRO A 51 -13.73 8.55 -12.56
N ASP A 52 -15.01 8.60 -12.90
CA ASP A 52 -15.85 9.81 -12.84
C ASP A 52 -16.00 10.38 -11.41
N PHE A 53 -15.80 9.54 -10.39
CA PHE A 53 -15.83 10.00 -8.99
C PHE A 53 -14.57 10.78 -8.57
N VAL A 54 -13.55 10.90 -9.45
CA VAL A 54 -12.32 11.63 -9.15
C VAL A 54 -12.37 13.06 -9.72
N THR A 55 -12.31 14.03 -8.84
CA THR A 55 -12.12 15.45 -9.17
C THR A 55 -10.63 15.73 -9.37
N LYS A 56 -10.24 16.09 -10.59
CA LYS A 56 -8.84 16.39 -10.94
C LYS A 56 -8.40 17.73 -10.35
N GLY A 57 -7.38 17.70 -9.53
CA GLY A 57 -6.83 18.87 -8.85
C GLY A 57 -5.84 19.70 -9.68
N GLY A 58 -5.51 19.29 -10.90
CA GLY A 58 -4.53 19.95 -11.77
C GLY A 58 -3.10 19.45 -11.59
N ALA A 59 -2.15 20.14 -12.20
CA ALA A 59 -0.75 19.71 -12.31
C ALA A 59 -0.04 19.55 -10.96
N SER A 60 0.93 18.68 -10.93
CA SER A 60 1.79 18.38 -9.78
C SER A 60 3.27 18.59 -10.12
N LEU A 61 4.08 18.82 -9.08
CA LEU A 61 5.53 18.92 -9.17
C LEU A 61 6.19 17.70 -8.54
N PRO A 62 7.23 17.12 -9.17
CA PRO A 62 7.97 16.00 -8.62
C PRO A 62 8.89 16.48 -7.49
N ILE A 63 8.83 15.82 -6.33
CA ILE A 63 9.67 16.10 -5.16
C ILE A 63 10.32 14.80 -4.72
N PRO A 64 11.64 14.73 -4.57
CA PRO A 64 12.33 13.58 -3.99
C PRO A 64 11.85 13.33 -2.55
N TYR A 65 11.42 12.11 -2.25
CA TYR A 65 10.93 11.74 -0.93
C TYR A 65 11.21 10.26 -0.63
N ASN A 66 11.93 9.98 0.45
CA ASN A 66 12.23 8.62 0.94
C ASN A 66 12.75 7.65 -0.14
N GLY A 67 13.66 8.11 -1.01
CA GLY A 67 14.24 7.27 -2.08
C GLY A 67 13.32 7.05 -3.28
N SER A 68 12.18 7.75 -3.33
CA SER A 68 11.23 7.79 -4.44
C SER A 68 10.92 9.24 -4.82
N VAL A 69 9.98 9.45 -5.75
CA VAL A 69 9.52 10.78 -6.17
C VAL A 69 8.04 10.92 -5.84
N ALA A 70 7.72 11.80 -4.90
CA ALA A 70 6.34 12.22 -4.64
C ALA A 70 5.96 13.34 -5.60
N ARG A 71 4.77 13.28 -6.21
CA ARG A 71 4.22 14.35 -7.04
C ARG A 71 3.12 15.07 -6.26
N LEU A 72 3.36 16.33 -5.92
CA LEU A 72 2.52 17.15 -5.05
C LEU A 72 2.08 18.43 -5.76
N SER A 73 0.91 18.96 -5.36
CA SER A 73 0.42 20.27 -5.85
C SER A 73 0.48 21.32 -4.76
N PHE A 74 0.88 22.51 -5.14
CA PHE A 74 1.10 23.63 -4.22
C PHE A 74 0.39 24.91 -4.71
N GLY A 75 0.26 25.86 -3.80
CA GLY A 75 -0.18 27.21 -4.09
C GLY A 75 -1.64 27.51 -3.76
N PRO A 76 -2.09 28.75 -3.95
CA PRO A 76 -3.43 29.20 -3.58
C PRO A 76 -4.56 28.43 -4.27
N SER A 77 -4.35 27.98 -5.51
CA SER A 77 -5.35 27.20 -6.27
C SER A 77 -5.71 25.89 -5.58
N THR A 78 -4.77 25.26 -4.87
CA THR A 78 -5.00 24.03 -4.12
C THR A 78 -6.03 24.23 -3.01
N PHE A 79 -5.95 25.37 -2.30
CA PHE A 79 -6.91 25.74 -1.25
C PHE A 79 -8.28 26.07 -1.82
N ILE A 80 -8.35 26.81 -2.92
CA ILE A 80 -9.61 27.16 -3.58
C ILE A 80 -10.33 25.89 -4.04
N ARG A 81 -9.62 24.99 -4.74
CA ARG A 81 -10.19 23.73 -5.23
C ARG A 81 -10.62 22.81 -4.08
N ALA A 82 -9.84 22.72 -3.01
CA ALA A 82 -10.23 21.94 -1.82
C ALA A 82 -11.48 22.50 -1.17
N ARG A 83 -11.60 23.83 -1.03
CA ARG A 83 -12.79 24.49 -0.50
C ARG A 83 -14.02 24.23 -1.39
N ASP A 84 -13.88 24.42 -2.70
CA ASP A 84 -14.99 24.23 -3.65
C ASP A 84 -15.45 22.76 -3.69
N PHE A 85 -14.52 21.81 -3.62
CA PHE A 85 -14.80 20.37 -3.50
C PHE A 85 -15.63 20.07 -2.24
N ILE A 86 -15.19 20.55 -1.09
CA ILE A 86 -15.87 20.32 0.19
C ILE A 86 -17.28 20.93 0.18
N ASN A 87 -17.41 22.19 -0.23
CA ASN A 87 -18.69 22.88 -0.19
C ASN A 87 -19.71 22.31 -1.21
N ARG A 88 -19.24 21.86 -2.38
CA ARG A 88 -20.10 21.21 -3.38
C ARG A 88 -20.53 19.82 -2.94
N GLY A 89 -19.62 19.04 -2.33
CA GLY A 89 -19.83 17.64 -2.03
C GLY A 89 -20.81 17.39 -0.89
N GLN A 90 -21.02 18.35 0.03
CA GLN A 90 -21.92 18.21 1.19
C GLN A 90 -21.69 16.88 1.93
N PHE A 91 -20.41 16.59 2.25
CA PHE A 91 -19.99 15.33 2.80
C PHE A 91 -20.37 15.13 4.26
N ASP A 92 -20.83 13.95 4.62
CA ASP A 92 -21.04 13.55 6.02
C ASP A 92 -19.70 13.32 6.73
N VAL A 93 -18.67 12.91 5.98
CA VAL A 93 -17.29 12.74 6.46
C VAL A 93 -16.29 13.12 5.38
N LEU A 94 -15.19 13.78 5.80
CA LEU A 94 -14.03 14.04 4.95
C LEU A 94 -12.86 13.18 5.41
N HIS A 95 -12.44 12.26 4.55
CA HIS A 95 -11.29 11.39 4.82
C HIS A 95 -10.04 11.92 4.12
N ILE A 96 -9.03 12.32 4.87
CA ILE A 96 -7.79 12.92 4.36
C ILE A 96 -6.64 11.94 4.51
N HIS A 97 -6.04 11.51 3.39
CA HIS A 97 -4.82 10.71 3.41
C HIS A 97 -3.60 11.61 3.56
N GLU A 98 -2.67 11.24 4.46
CA GLU A 98 -1.45 12.01 4.78
C GLU A 98 -1.75 13.52 5.03
N PRO A 99 -2.48 13.88 6.09
CA PRO A 99 -2.96 15.24 6.33
C PRO A 99 -1.84 16.28 6.51
N ASN A 100 -0.64 15.85 6.83
CA ASN A 100 0.59 16.65 6.95
C ASN A 100 1.37 16.79 5.64
N SER A 101 0.93 16.16 4.57
CA SER A 101 1.54 16.32 3.24
C SER A 101 1.19 17.71 2.66
N PRO A 102 2.20 18.51 2.25
CA PRO A 102 1.99 19.86 1.74
C PRO A 102 1.41 19.86 0.31
N SER A 103 0.17 19.38 0.18
CA SER A 103 -0.58 19.25 -1.05
C SER A 103 -2.07 19.43 -0.75
N PHE A 104 -2.97 18.82 -1.51
CA PHE A 104 -4.41 18.86 -1.27
C PHE A 104 -4.82 18.43 0.13
N SER A 105 -4.10 17.48 0.74
CA SER A 105 -4.40 17.00 2.09
C SER A 105 -4.25 18.09 3.14
N MET A 106 -3.13 18.82 3.14
CA MET A 106 -2.93 19.95 4.05
C MET A 106 -3.89 21.11 3.71
N ALA A 107 -4.15 21.38 2.44
CA ALA A 107 -5.08 22.39 2.02
C ALA A 107 -6.52 22.09 2.50
N ALA A 108 -6.99 20.88 2.29
CA ALA A 108 -8.30 20.41 2.75
C ALA A 108 -8.40 20.48 4.29
N LEU A 109 -7.40 19.96 5.01
CA LEU A 109 -7.37 20.03 6.48
C LEU A 109 -7.44 21.48 6.98
N LYS A 110 -6.77 22.43 6.31
CA LYS A 110 -6.76 23.83 6.71
C LYS A 110 -8.12 24.48 6.57
N VAL A 111 -8.83 24.23 5.47
CA VAL A 111 -10.12 24.87 5.19
C VAL A 111 -11.32 24.13 5.78
N ALA A 112 -11.26 22.80 5.93
CA ALA A 112 -12.36 21.95 6.39
C ALA A 112 -12.72 22.18 7.86
N ARG A 113 -14.01 22.02 8.17
CA ARG A 113 -14.61 21.95 9.50
C ARG A 113 -15.69 20.86 9.50
N GLY A 114 -15.80 20.09 10.59
CA GLY A 114 -16.83 19.05 10.75
C GLY A 114 -16.20 17.67 10.99
N PRO A 115 -16.87 16.57 10.60
CA PRO A 115 -16.36 15.21 10.73
C PRO A 115 -15.16 14.97 9.79
N ILE A 116 -13.95 14.91 10.35
CA ILE A 116 -12.70 14.68 9.61
C ILE A 116 -12.04 13.43 10.14
N VAL A 117 -11.72 12.51 9.22
CA VAL A 117 -10.90 11.31 9.45
C VAL A 117 -9.58 11.47 8.69
N ALA A 118 -8.49 10.94 9.24
CA ALA A 118 -7.20 10.93 8.58
C ALA A 118 -6.59 9.54 8.55
N THR A 119 -5.97 9.17 7.40
CA THR A 119 -5.14 7.95 7.29
C THR A 119 -3.67 8.30 7.05
N TYR A 120 -2.81 7.65 7.81
CA TYR A 120 -1.35 7.79 7.78
C TYR A 120 -0.71 6.54 7.19
N HIS A 121 -0.03 6.70 6.05
CA HIS A 121 0.61 5.61 5.29
C HIS A 121 2.12 5.58 5.47
N ALA A 122 2.74 6.74 5.74
CA ALA A 122 4.18 6.87 5.79
C ALA A 122 4.73 6.85 7.21
N SER A 123 5.88 6.20 7.36
CA SER A 123 6.76 6.34 8.50
C SER A 123 8.02 7.07 8.06
N SER A 124 8.15 8.37 8.36
CA SER A 124 9.36 9.14 8.04
C SER A 124 10.09 9.52 9.32
N ASN A 125 11.10 8.77 9.68
CA ASN A 125 11.84 8.96 10.92
C ASN A 125 12.71 10.24 10.99
N ARG A 126 12.84 11.05 9.93
CA ARG A 126 13.86 12.14 9.89
C ARG A 126 13.45 13.41 9.14
N SER A 127 12.18 13.78 9.07
CA SER A 127 11.83 15.07 8.47
C SER A 127 12.05 16.22 9.45
N LEU A 128 13.23 16.84 9.41
CA LEU A 128 13.51 18.09 10.13
C LEU A 128 12.52 19.19 9.75
N ALA A 129 12.15 19.27 8.48
CA ALA A 129 11.16 20.24 8.00
C ALA A 129 9.81 20.08 8.71
N LEU A 130 9.35 18.84 8.93
CA LEU A 130 8.11 18.58 9.66
C LEU A 130 8.24 19.00 11.13
N LYS A 131 9.38 18.75 11.79
CA LYS A 131 9.60 19.19 13.18
C LYS A 131 9.46 20.71 13.32
N PHE A 132 9.97 21.48 12.37
CA PHE A 132 9.83 22.94 12.35
C PHE A 132 8.40 23.40 12.02
N ALA A 133 7.67 22.64 11.21
CA ALA A 133 6.28 22.96 10.84
C ALA A 133 5.27 22.57 11.93
N LEU A 134 5.58 21.65 12.83
CA LEU A 134 4.70 21.11 13.85
C LEU A 134 3.92 22.15 14.67
N PRO A 135 4.54 23.23 15.21
CA PRO A 135 3.80 24.21 15.99
C PRO A 135 2.65 24.85 15.19
N PHE A 136 2.84 25.03 13.88
CA PHE A 136 1.84 25.61 12.97
C PHE A 136 0.79 24.59 12.51
N LEU A 137 1.13 23.29 12.54
CA LEU A 137 0.24 22.20 12.12
C LEU A 137 -0.66 21.70 13.25
N ARG A 138 -0.23 21.80 14.51
CA ARG A 138 -0.96 21.24 15.66
C ARG A 138 -2.43 21.66 15.70
N GLY A 139 -2.72 22.96 15.65
CA GLY A 139 -4.10 23.44 15.66
C GLY A 139 -4.96 22.99 14.47
N GLN A 140 -4.33 22.53 13.37
CA GLN A 140 -5.05 21.95 12.23
C GLN A 140 -5.28 20.45 12.45
N LEU A 141 -4.28 19.75 12.99
CA LEU A 141 -4.37 18.31 13.28
C LEU A 141 -5.39 18.00 14.38
N GLU A 142 -5.61 18.91 15.33
CA GLU A 142 -6.65 18.82 16.37
C GLU A 142 -8.08 18.78 15.82
N LYS A 143 -8.30 19.17 14.55
CA LYS A 143 -9.61 19.03 13.88
C LYS A 143 -9.94 17.61 13.47
N ILE A 144 -8.93 16.73 13.40
CA ILE A 144 -9.10 15.32 13.03
C ILE A 144 -9.79 14.61 14.20
N ARG A 145 -10.99 14.07 13.95
CA ARG A 145 -11.79 13.36 14.95
C ARG A 145 -11.49 11.88 15.01
N GLY A 146 -11.03 11.29 13.90
CA GLY A 146 -10.63 9.88 13.81
C GLY A 146 -9.30 9.74 13.07
N GLY A 147 -8.35 9.02 13.66
CA GLY A 147 -7.07 8.71 13.05
C GLY A 147 -6.95 7.23 12.72
N ILE A 148 -6.43 6.91 11.55
CA ILE A 148 -6.12 5.56 11.08
C ILE A 148 -4.64 5.49 10.72
N ALA A 149 -3.94 4.44 11.11
CA ALA A 149 -2.59 4.13 10.68
C ALA A 149 -2.56 2.77 10.00
N VAL A 150 -1.94 2.68 8.83
CA VAL A 150 -1.92 1.42 8.04
C VAL A 150 -0.91 0.39 8.55
N SER A 151 -0.04 0.78 9.47
CA SER A 151 0.94 -0.10 10.10
C SER A 151 1.35 0.41 11.48
N GLU A 152 1.87 -0.47 12.32
CA GLU A 152 2.38 -0.08 13.64
C GLU A 152 3.54 0.94 13.53
N MET A 153 4.33 0.85 12.47
CA MET A 153 5.38 1.80 12.19
C MET A 153 4.82 3.21 11.90
N ALA A 154 3.76 3.31 11.09
CA ALA A 154 3.07 4.57 10.81
C ALA A 154 2.39 5.10 12.10
N ARG A 155 1.78 4.22 12.91
CA ARG A 155 1.15 4.57 14.18
C ARG A 155 2.15 5.14 15.17
N ARG A 156 3.27 4.45 15.42
CA ARG A 156 4.32 4.93 16.33
C ARG A 156 4.89 6.27 15.90
N TRP A 157 5.11 6.44 14.60
CA TRP A 157 5.56 7.72 14.07
C TRP A 157 4.55 8.84 14.35
N GLN A 158 3.26 8.58 14.14
CA GLN A 158 2.18 9.52 14.40
C GLN A 158 2.11 9.90 15.89
N VAL A 159 2.13 8.91 16.77
CA VAL A 159 2.12 9.11 18.24
C VAL A 159 3.31 9.97 18.68
N GLN A 160 4.52 9.65 18.23
CA GLN A 160 5.74 10.33 18.64
C GLN A 160 5.86 11.76 18.10
N MET A 161 5.43 11.98 16.86
CA MET A 161 5.67 13.24 16.16
C MET A 161 4.49 14.20 16.24
N LEU A 162 3.27 13.71 16.15
CA LEU A 162 2.07 14.54 16.02
C LEU A 162 1.14 14.46 17.23
N GLY A 163 1.35 13.50 18.13
CA GLY A 163 0.64 13.41 19.42
C GLY A 163 -0.76 12.81 19.33
N GLY A 164 -1.13 12.19 18.22
CA GLY A 164 -2.38 11.42 18.10
C GLY A 164 -2.20 9.96 18.49
N ASP A 165 -3.29 9.22 18.63
CA ASP A 165 -3.29 7.76 18.79
C ASP A 165 -4.23 7.13 17.74
N PRO A 166 -3.79 6.98 16.47
CA PRO A 166 -4.61 6.43 15.42
C PRO A 166 -4.88 4.94 15.63
N ILE A 167 -6.06 4.49 15.20
CA ILE A 167 -6.44 3.08 15.18
C ILE A 167 -5.64 2.38 14.08
N LEU A 168 -5.15 1.19 14.36
CA LEU A 168 -4.46 0.37 13.37
C LEU A 168 -5.49 -0.30 12.46
N ILE A 169 -5.56 0.13 11.21
CA ILE A 169 -6.36 -0.49 10.14
C ILE A 169 -5.45 -0.62 8.93
N PRO A 170 -5.11 -1.85 8.49
CA PRO A 170 -4.16 -2.09 7.41
C PRO A 170 -4.70 -1.62 6.05
N ASN A 171 -3.82 -1.62 5.04
CA ASN A 171 -4.27 -1.45 3.66
C ASN A 171 -5.15 -2.63 3.23
N GLY A 172 -6.21 -2.34 2.48
CA GLY A 172 -7.04 -3.34 1.85
C GLY A 172 -6.42 -3.87 0.56
N VAL A 173 -6.75 -5.11 0.23
CA VAL A 173 -6.38 -5.78 -1.01
C VAL A 173 -7.64 -6.48 -1.55
N GLU A 174 -7.88 -6.41 -2.86
CA GLU A 174 -8.93 -7.21 -3.50
C GLU A 174 -8.43 -8.64 -3.69
N THR A 175 -8.65 -9.49 -2.68
CA THR A 175 -8.08 -10.85 -2.66
C THR A 175 -8.74 -11.77 -3.67
N ALA A 176 -10.00 -11.54 -4.02
CA ALA A 176 -10.76 -12.40 -4.93
C ALA A 176 -10.11 -12.54 -6.32
N GLN A 177 -9.51 -11.47 -6.84
CA GLN A 177 -8.84 -11.50 -8.14
C GLN A 177 -7.60 -12.43 -8.18
N PHE A 178 -6.97 -12.70 -7.03
CA PHE A 178 -5.80 -13.56 -6.91
C PHE A 178 -6.16 -15.02 -6.61
N GLU A 179 -7.36 -15.30 -6.14
CA GLU A 179 -7.79 -16.65 -5.76
C GLU A 179 -8.08 -17.58 -6.95
N LEU A 180 -8.27 -17.02 -8.15
CA LEU A 180 -8.84 -17.70 -9.32
C LEU A 180 -7.94 -18.79 -9.93
N ASN A 181 -6.64 -18.81 -9.64
CA ASN A 181 -5.66 -19.66 -10.33
C ASN A 181 -4.80 -20.53 -9.39
N LYS A 182 -5.30 -20.85 -8.20
CA LYS A 182 -4.54 -21.65 -7.22
C LYS A 182 -4.15 -23.00 -7.78
N LYS A 183 -2.84 -23.29 -7.80
CA LYS A 183 -2.26 -24.59 -8.16
C LYS A 183 -1.76 -25.30 -6.90
N PRO A 184 -1.71 -26.64 -6.91
CA PRO A 184 -0.86 -27.37 -5.96
C PRO A 184 0.59 -26.92 -6.10
N LEU A 185 1.31 -26.75 -4.98
CA LEU A 185 2.73 -26.46 -5.03
C LEU A 185 3.50 -27.48 -5.88
N TRP A 186 4.62 -27.11 -6.38
CA TRP A 186 5.52 -27.72 -7.38
C TRP A 186 5.74 -29.26 -7.32
N SER A 187 4.83 -30.05 -6.84
CA SER A 187 4.92 -31.50 -6.76
C SER A 187 5.30 -32.12 -8.12
N GLY A 188 6.58 -32.46 -8.28
CA GLY A 188 7.12 -33.09 -9.50
C GLY A 188 7.34 -32.16 -10.70
N ARG A 189 7.25 -30.84 -10.54
CA ARG A 189 7.60 -29.83 -11.55
C ARG A 189 8.65 -28.84 -11.04
N ILE A 190 9.27 -28.10 -11.95
CA ILE A 190 10.22 -27.02 -11.63
C ILE A 190 9.46 -25.89 -10.91
N PRO A 191 9.89 -25.47 -9.70
CA PRO A 191 9.28 -24.35 -8.98
C PRO A 191 9.38 -23.03 -9.75
N GLU A 192 8.33 -22.21 -9.70
CA GLU A 192 8.31 -20.86 -10.28
C GLU A 192 8.41 -19.80 -9.18
N ILE A 193 9.45 -18.97 -9.27
CA ILE A 193 9.73 -17.85 -8.37
C ILE A 193 9.31 -16.56 -9.06
N VAL A 194 8.61 -15.69 -8.35
CA VAL A 194 8.24 -14.36 -8.85
C VAL A 194 8.81 -13.26 -7.96
N PHE A 195 9.32 -12.21 -8.59
CA PHE A 195 9.68 -10.93 -8.00
C PHE A 195 8.86 -9.81 -8.64
N LEU A 196 8.45 -8.83 -7.86
CA LEU A 196 7.77 -7.63 -8.35
C LEU A 196 8.38 -6.37 -7.75
N GLY A 197 8.82 -5.43 -8.60
CA GLY A 197 9.35 -4.16 -8.16
C GLY A 197 9.88 -3.30 -9.30
N ARG A 198 10.12 -2.02 -9.04
CA ARG A 198 10.83 -1.15 -9.98
C ARG A 198 12.29 -1.57 -10.01
N LEU A 199 12.80 -1.92 -11.19
CA LEU A 199 14.09 -2.60 -11.36
C LEU A 199 15.27 -1.64 -11.17
N ASP A 200 15.06 -0.34 -11.37
CA ASP A 200 16.02 0.74 -11.16
C ASP A 200 16.05 1.25 -9.70
N GLU A 201 15.15 0.77 -8.84
CA GLU A 201 15.16 1.10 -7.42
C GLU A 201 15.97 0.06 -6.61
N HIS A 202 17.21 0.41 -6.25
CA HIS A 202 18.10 -0.44 -5.44
C HIS A 202 17.45 -0.97 -4.16
N ARG A 203 16.54 -0.17 -3.55
CA ARG A 203 15.81 -0.59 -2.35
C ARG A 203 14.90 -1.79 -2.55
N LYS A 204 14.52 -2.14 -3.79
CA LYS A 204 13.70 -3.32 -4.11
C LYS A 204 14.48 -4.64 -4.07
N GLY A 205 15.83 -4.58 -4.13
CA GLY A 205 16.70 -5.71 -3.85
C GLY A 205 16.77 -6.77 -4.95
N LEU A 206 16.48 -6.44 -6.21
CA LEU A 206 16.61 -7.39 -7.32
C LEU A 206 18.01 -8.03 -7.35
N ASP A 207 19.05 -7.26 -7.07
CA ASP A 207 20.44 -7.75 -7.01
C ASP A 207 20.68 -8.80 -5.92
N ILE A 208 19.92 -8.75 -4.81
CA ILE A 208 19.97 -9.77 -3.76
C ILE A 208 19.39 -11.07 -4.30
N LEU A 209 18.22 -11.01 -4.96
CA LEU A 209 17.60 -12.18 -5.57
C LEU A 209 18.55 -12.82 -6.60
N LEU A 210 19.11 -12.03 -7.53
CA LEU A 210 20.00 -12.55 -8.57
C LEU A 210 21.22 -13.26 -7.98
N ARG A 211 21.86 -12.66 -6.96
CA ARG A 211 22.99 -13.31 -6.26
C ARG A 211 22.57 -14.58 -5.50
N ALA A 212 21.36 -14.62 -4.95
CA ALA A 212 20.85 -15.84 -4.29
C ALA A 212 20.59 -16.94 -5.31
N LEU A 213 20.06 -16.61 -6.50
CA LEU A 213 19.84 -17.58 -7.59
C LEU A 213 21.14 -18.19 -8.12
N ASP A 214 22.25 -17.44 -8.12
CA ASP A 214 23.58 -17.96 -8.51
C ASP A 214 24.10 -19.04 -7.54
N GLN A 215 23.55 -19.13 -6.33
CA GLN A 215 23.93 -20.08 -5.29
C GLN A 215 22.94 -21.26 -5.15
N LEU A 216 21.85 -21.22 -5.93
CA LEU A 216 20.89 -22.33 -5.96
C LEU A 216 21.32 -23.40 -6.95
N ASP A 217 21.51 -24.62 -6.45
CA ASP A 217 21.75 -25.80 -7.27
C ASP A 217 20.45 -26.35 -7.91
N GLN A 218 19.31 -26.03 -7.31
CA GLN A 218 18.00 -26.45 -7.78
C GLN A 218 17.58 -25.69 -9.04
N GLU A 219 16.99 -26.41 -9.99
CA GLU A 219 16.40 -25.79 -11.16
C GLU A 219 15.12 -25.05 -10.76
N VAL A 220 15.04 -23.75 -11.09
CA VAL A 220 13.89 -22.87 -10.85
C VAL A 220 13.59 -22.04 -12.10
N ARG A 221 12.31 -21.69 -12.30
CA ARG A 221 11.90 -20.63 -13.23
C ARG A 221 11.77 -19.35 -12.45
N VAL A 222 12.22 -18.24 -13.01
CA VAL A 222 12.17 -16.95 -12.34
C VAL A 222 11.52 -15.91 -13.26
N THR A 223 10.41 -15.34 -12.82
CA THR A 223 9.71 -14.25 -13.51
C THR A 223 9.88 -12.96 -12.71
N VAL A 224 10.36 -11.92 -13.37
CA VAL A 224 10.56 -10.59 -12.78
C VAL A 224 9.60 -9.60 -13.42
N ILE A 225 8.70 -9.06 -12.60
CA ILE A 225 7.70 -8.06 -12.99
C ILE A 225 8.20 -6.68 -12.60
N GLY A 226 8.20 -5.74 -13.53
CA GLY A 226 8.50 -4.34 -13.26
C GLY A 226 9.22 -3.64 -14.38
N GLY A 227 9.10 -2.31 -14.41
CA GLY A 227 9.82 -1.47 -15.37
C GLY A 227 11.14 -0.98 -14.78
N GLY A 228 12.04 -0.57 -15.65
CA GLY A 228 13.37 -0.06 -15.32
C GLY A 228 14.48 -0.85 -16.03
N ASN A 229 15.71 -0.39 -15.84
CA ASN A 229 16.88 -1.08 -16.38
C ASN A 229 17.20 -2.30 -15.50
N HIS A 230 17.58 -3.40 -16.13
CA HIS A 230 17.98 -4.63 -15.44
C HIS A 230 19.25 -5.21 -16.07
N PRO A 231 20.04 -5.98 -15.29
CA PRO A 231 21.19 -6.71 -15.84
C PRO A 231 20.73 -7.87 -16.74
N LEU A 232 21.64 -8.37 -17.57
CA LEU A 232 21.43 -9.62 -18.30
C LEU A 232 21.50 -10.78 -17.28
N ALA A 233 20.43 -11.55 -17.19
CA ALA A 233 20.34 -12.74 -16.34
C ALA A 233 19.65 -13.88 -17.11
N PRO A 234 20.41 -14.81 -17.73
CA PRO A 234 19.85 -15.81 -18.66
C PRO A 234 18.81 -16.76 -18.09
N ARG A 235 18.75 -16.87 -16.75
CA ARG A 235 17.78 -17.73 -16.02
C ARG A 235 16.51 -16.98 -15.61
N VAL A 236 16.37 -15.71 -15.96
CA VAL A 236 15.32 -14.83 -15.49
C VAL A 236 14.52 -14.28 -16.66
N ASP A 237 13.21 -14.43 -16.59
CA ASP A 237 12.27 -13.84 -17.53
C ASP A 237 11.83 -12.46 -17.03
N PHE A 238 12.25 -11.39 -17.69
CA PHE A 238 11.88 -10.01 -17.41
C PHE A 238 10.67 -9.61 -18.26
N VAL A 239 9.49 -9.66 -17.68
CA VAL A 239 8.23 -9.40 -18.41
C VAL A 239 7.85 -7.92 -18.51
N GLY A 240 8.62 -7.04 -17.87
CA GLY A 240 8.31 -5.62 -17.86
C GLY A 240 7.15 -5.25 -16.94
N ARG A 241 6.47 -4.14 -17.27
CA ARG A 241 5.23 -3.75 -16.59
C ARG A 241 4.06 -4.55 -17.15
N VAL A 242 3.22 -5.04 -16.26
CA VAL A 242 2.04 -5.84 -16.59
C VAL A 242 0.77 -5.14 -16.06
N SER A 243 -0.40 -5.53 -16.57
CA SER A 243 -1.68 -5.12 -16.00
C SER A 243 -1.94 -5.82 -14.64
N ASP A 244 -2.98 -5.41 -13.92
CA ASP A 244 -3.34 -6.08 -12.67
C ASP A 244 -3.86 -7.49 -12.91
N GLU A 245 -4.56 -7.73 -14.01
CA GLU A 245 -5.00 -9.05 -14.45
C GLU A 245 -3.80 -9.96 -14.76
N GLU A 246 -2.84 -9.48 -15.56
CA GLU A 246 -1.62 -10.23 -15.87
C GLU A 246 -0.78 -10.50 -14.61
N LYS A 247 -0.72 -9.53 -13.67
CA LYS A 247 -0.07 -9.72 -12.37
C LYS A 247 -0.73 -10.86 -11.59
N ALA A 248 -2.06 -10.88 -11.53
CA ALA A 248 -2.81 -11.92 -10.85
C ALA A 248 -2.60 -13.31 -11.49
N GLU A 249 -2.54 -13.38 -12.82
CA GLU A 249 -2.24 -14.63 -13.55
C GLU A 249 -0.81 -15.11 -13.26
N ILE A 250 0.18 -14.21 -13.26
CA ILE A 250 1.58 -14.57 -12.96
C ILE A 250 1.72 -15.04 -11.53
N LEU A 251 1.15 -14.34 -10.55
CA LEU A 251 1.17 -14.77 -9.16
C LEU A 251 0.41 -16.10 -8.97
N GLY A 252 -0.73 -16.29 -9.62
CA GLY A 252 -1.52 -17.52 -9.53
C GLY A 252 -0.80 -18.78 -10.04
N ARG A 253 0.13 -18.65 -11.00
CA ARG A 253 0.95 -19.76 -11.47
C ARG A 253 2.26 -19.93 -10.69
N ALA A 254 2.69 -18.90 -9.95
CA ALA A 254 3.91 -18.93 -9.17
C ALA A 254 3.79 -19.83 -7.93
N ASP A 255 4.89 -20.34 -7.46
CA ASP A 255 4.98 -21.11 -6.24
C ASP A 255 5.55 -20.28 -5.09
N ILE A 256 6.51 -19.43 -5.39
CA ILE A 256 7.24 -18.64 -4.41
C ILE A 256 7.26 -17.19 -4.87
N TYR A 257 6.84 -16.28 -4.00
CA TYR A 257 7.03 -14.85 -4.17
C TYR A 257 8.19 -14.37 -3.30
N VAL A 258 9.16 -13.68 -3.90
CA VAL A 258 10.33 -13.16 -3.19
C VAL A 258 10.29 -11.64 -3.11
N ALA A 259 10.36 -11.11 -1.89
CA ALA A 259 10.41 -9.69 -1.59
C ALA A 259 11.72 -9.30 -0.88
N PRO A 260 12.83 -9.12 -1.63
CA PRO A 260 14.16 -8.88 -1.04
C PRO A 260 14.43 -7.39 -0.77
N ASN A 261 13.39 -6.64 -0.41
CA ASN A 261 13.45 -5.21 -0.21
C ASN A 261 14.42 -4.84 0.92
N ARG A 262 15.22 -3.79 0.73
CA ARG A 262 16.20 -3.30 1.71
C ARG A 262 15.60 -2.32 2.73
N GLY A 263 14.42 -1.77 2.45
CA GLY A 263 13.74 -0.79 3.30
C GLY A 263 12.78 0.10 2.51
N GLY A 264 12.21 1.08 3.22
CA GLY A 264 11.27 2.04 2.63
C GLY A 264 9.88 1.46 2.35
N GLU A 265 9.55 0.35 2.97
CA GLU A 265 8.22 -0.28 2.92
C GLU A 265 7.48 0.01 4.23
N SER A 266 6.25 0.46 4.11
CA SER A 266 5.38 0.75 5.26
C SER A 266 4.36 -0.35 5.53
N PHE A 267 4.10 -1.23 4.54
CA PHE A 267 3.15 -2.32 4.67
C PHE A 267 3.61 -3.56 3.89
N GLY A 268 3.47 -3.59 2.57
CA GLY A 268 3.80 -4.73 1.73
C GLY A 268 2.57 -5.34 1.06
N ILE A 269 1.81 -4.51 0.34
CA ILE A 269 0.58 -4.93 -0.37
C ILE A 269 0.83 -6.19 -1.22
N VAL A 270 1.96 -6.24 -1.94
CA VAL A 270 2.27 -7.36 -2.84
C VAL A 270 2.50 -8.68 -2.08
N LEU A 271 2.91 -8.64 -0.81
CA LEU A 271 2.98 -9.86 0.01
C LEU A 271 1.58 -10.45 0.21
N VAL A 272 0.60 -9.58 0.49
CA VAL A 272 -0.81 -10.00 0.67
C VAL A 272 -1.39 -10.54 -0.64
N GLU A 273 -1.13 -9.87 -1.77
CA GLU A 273 -1.50 -10.34 -3.11
C GLU A 273 -0.94 -11.75 -3.40
N ALA A 274 0.35 -11.95 -3.11
CA ALA A 274 1.02 -13.23 -3.28
C ALA A 274 0.45 -14.32 -2.34
N MET A 275 0.16 -13.98 -1.08
CA MET A 275 -0.53 -14.89 -0.15
C MET A 275 -1.92 -15.29 -0.65
N ALA A 276 -2.70 -14.33 -1.16
CA ALA A 276 -4.02 -14.58 -1.74
C ALA A 276 -3.93 -15.49 -2.97
N ALA A 277 -2.91 -15.30 -3.81
CA ALA A 277 -2.61 -16.14 -4.98
C ALA A 277 -2.14 -17.55 -4.62
N GLY A 278 -1.79 -17.81 -3.35
CA GLY A 278 -1.32 -19.12 -2.90
C GLY A 278 0.19 -19.32 -3.08
N CYS A 279 0.99 -18.25 -3.16
CA CYS A 279 2.44 -18.33 -3.15
C CYS A 279 2.97 -18.53 -1.73
N VAL A 280 4.10 -19.24 -1.62
CA VAL A 280 4.97 -19.14 -0.44
C VAL A 280 5.63 -17.75 -0.48
N VAL A 281 5.43 -16.95 0.54
CA VAL A 281 6.07 -15.64 0.64
C VAL A 281 7.42 -15.77 1.35
N VAL A 282 8.49 -15.38 0.65
CA VAL A 282 9.86 -15.26 1.17
C VAL A 282 10.25 -13.79 1.15
N ALA A 283 10.42 -13.17 2.31
CA ALA A 283 10.64 -11.74 2.42
C ALA A 283 11.84 -11.39 3.30
N SER A 284 12.45 -10.22 3.09
CA SER A 284 13.46 -9.70 4.01
C SER A 284 12.84 -9.38 5.38
N ASP A 285 13.63 -9.43 6.45
CA ASP A 285 13.20 -9.22 7.84
C ASP A 285 12.92 -7.74 8.17
N LEU A 286 12.25 -7.04 7.26
CA LEU A 286 11.73 -5.70 7.52
C LEU A 286 10.55 -5.78 8.51
N GLU A 287 10.45 -4.81 9.40
CA GLU A 287 9.36 -4.73 10.38
C GLU A 287 7.97 -4.83 9.72
N ALA A 288 7.76 -4.11 8.61
CA ALA A 288 6.51 -4.15 7.87
C ALA A 288 6.20 -5.55 7.32
N PHE A 289 7.20 -6.24 6.79
CA PHE A 289 7.05 -7.58 6.25
C PHE A 289 6.87 -8.63 7.34
N SER A 290 7.58 -8.48 8.46
CA SER A 290 7.38 -9.31 9.65
C SER A 290 5.93 -9.24 10.16
N ALA A 291 5.35 -8.04 10.18
CA ALA A 291 3.97 -7.83 10.60
C ALA A 291 2.96 -8.45 9.62
N VAL A 292 3.15 -8.31 8.31
CA VAL A 292 2.27 -8.91 7.29
C VAL A 292 2.37 -10.43 7.32
N CYS A 293 3.59 -10.98 7.38
CA CYS A 293 3.84 -12.42 7.45
C CYS A 293 3.48 -13.06 8.78
N ASP A 294 3.11 -12.27 9.79
CA ASP A 294 2.91 -12.73 11.18
C ASP A 294 4.08 -13.64 11.63
N ALA A 295 5.30 -13.16 11.37
CA ALA A 295 6.51 -13.96 11.44
C ALA A 295 6.86 -14.47 12.86
N GLN A 296 6.20 -13.94 13.90
CA GLN A 296 6.37 -14.36 15.29
C GLN A 296 5.29 -15.34 15.75
N SER A 297 4.31 -15.63 14.91
CA SER A 297 3.27 -16.62 15.17
C SER A 297 3.86 -18.04 15.17
N PRO A 298 3.28 -18.98 15.94
CA PRO A 298 3.57 -20.40 15.78
C PRO A 298 3.28 -20.94 14.37
N GLU A 299 2.36 -20.29 13.65
CA GLU A 299 1.97 -20.60 12.27
C GLU A 299 2.17 -19.38 11.38
N PRO A 300 3.43 -19.05 11.02
CA PRO A 300 3.72 -17.85 10.23
C PRO A 300 3.11 -17.95 8.82
N SER A 301 2.76 -16.82 8.27
CA SER A 301 2.15 -16.69 6.93
C SER A 301 3.16 -16.43 5.81
N GLY A 302 4.45 -16.43 6.16
CA GLY A 302 5.59 -16.28 5.25
C GLY A 302 6.87 -16.52 6.01
N ILE A 303 7.96 -16.70 5.29
CA ILE A 303 9.28 -16.91 5.88
C ILE A 303 10.18 -15.70 5.63
N LEU A 304 10.94 -15.29 6.64
CA LEU A 304 11.84 -14.14 6.55
C LEU A 304 13.30 -14.60 6.42
N PHE A 305 14.08 -13.83 5.68
CA PHE A 305 15.53 -13.92 5.60
C PHE A 305 16.17 -12.59 6.02
N ARG A 306 17.44 -12.60 6.41
CA ARG A 306 18.18 -11.41 6.84
C ARG A 306 18.29 -10.38 5.71
N ASN A 307 17.87 -9.16 6.00
CA ASN A 307 17.88 -8.05 5.03
C ASN A 307 19.27 -7.83 4.42
N GLY A 308 19.33 -7.83 3.09
CA GLY A 308 20.56 -7.62 2.33
C GLY A 308 21.45 -8.86 2.15
N ASP A 309 21.10 -9.98 2.75
CA ASP A 309 21.88 -11.22 2.77
C ASP A 309 21.40 -12.20 1.70
N ALA A 310 22.17 -12.29 0.61
CA ALA A 310 21.85 -13.20 -0.50
C ALA A 310 22.08 -14.68 -0.14
N ASP A 311 23.02 -14.96 0.75
CA ASP A 311 23.35 -16.34 1.18
C ASP A 311 22.21 -16.88 2.06
N ASP A 312 21.66 -16.04 2.94
CA ASP A 312 20.52 -16.39 3.76
C ASP A 312 19.24 -16.55 2.92
N LEU A 313 19.03 -15.68 1.90
CA LEU A 313 17.95 -15.87 0.93
C LEU A 313 18.08 -17.18 0.15
N ALA A 314 19.29 -17.53 -0.33
CA ALA A 314 19.53 -18.78 -1.03
C ALA A 314 19.25 -20.00 -0.14
N SER A 315 19.69 -19.94 1.13
CA SER A 315 19.42 -21.01 2.11
C SER A 315 17.92 -21.15 2.41
N THR A 316 17.22 -20.02 2.54
CA THR A 316 15.78 -19.99 2.78
C THR A 316 15.00 -20.57 1.59
N LEU A 317 15.35 -20.17 0.35
CA LEU A 317 14.75 -20.73 -0.86
C LEU A 317 14.99 -22.23 -1.00
N ARG A 318 16.22 -22.68 -0.75
CA ARG A 318 16.56 -24.13 -0.75
C ARG A 318 15.70 -24.90 0.25
N ASN A 319 15.59 -24.41 1.48
CA ASN A 319 14.75 -25.03 2.50
C ASN A 319 13.28 -25.16 2.06
N VAL A 320 12.72 -24.10 1.49
CA VAL A 320 11.34 -24.13 0.99
C VAL A 320 11.18 -25.13 -0.16
N ILE A 321 12.09 -25.11 -1.14
CA ILE A 321 12.04 -25.97 -2.34
C ILE A 321 12.17 -27.45 -1.96
N GLU A 322 13.06 -27.80 -1.03
CA GLU A 322 13.30 -29.17 -0.58
C GLU A 322 12.23 -29.70 0.37
N ASN A 323 11.42 -28.82 0.97
CA ASN A 323 10.37 -29.17 1.92
C ASN A 323 8.98 -28.71 1.47
N PRO A 324 8.36 -29.33 0.43
CA PRO A 324 7.04 -28.91 -0.08
C PRO A 324 5.93 -28.92 0.97
N LYS A 325 6.02 -29.79 1.98
CA LYS A 325 5.06 -29.84 3.10
C LYS A 325 5.12 -28.55 3.92
N PHE A 326 6.30 -28.08 4.25
CA PHE A 326 6.51 -26.81 4.93
C PHE A 326 6.01 -25.64 4.07
N GLY A 327 6.31 -25.65 2.77
CA GLY A 327 5.75 -24.67 1.82
C GLY A 327 4.21 -24.67 1.83
N GLN A 328 3.57 -25.84 1.88
CA GLN A 328 2.11 -25.93 1.92
C GLN A 328 1.52 -25.39 3.24
N GLU A 329 2.21 -25.57 4.36
CA GLU A 329 1.83 -24.99 5.65
C GLU A 329 1.84 -23.45 5.57
N LEU A 330 2.91 -22.86 5.02
CA LEU A 330 3.02 -21.41 4.78
C LEU A 330 1.93 -20.87 3.85
N VAL A 331 1.60 -21.58 2.78
CA VAL A 331 0.51 -21.22 1.86
C VAL A 331 -0.84 -21.24 2.55
N THR A 332 -1.10 -22.25 3.37
CA THR A 332 -2.37 -22.38 4.09
C THR A 332 -2.56 -21.21 5.06
N SER A 333 -1.55 -20.93 5.88
CA SER A 333 -1.54 -19.80 6.81
C SER A 333 -1.60 -18.47 6.06
N GLY A 334 -0.78 -18.30 5.00
CA GLY A 334 -0.75 -17.08 4.18
C GLY A 334 -2.10 -16.77 3.52
N THR A 335 -2.75 -17.78 2.95
CA THR A 335 -4.09 -17.61 2.35
C THR A 335 -5.14 -17.19 3.38
N GLN A 336 -5.07 -17.75 4.60
CA GLN A 336 -5.96 -17.33 5.67
C GLN A 336 -5.64 -15.90 6.14
N ARG A 337 -4.36 -15.56 6.25
CA ARG A 337 -3.90 -14.22 6.62
C ARG A 337 -4.33 -13.15 5.61
N ALA A 338 -4.24 -13.45 4.30
CA ALA A 338 -4.65 -12.52 3.25
C ALA A 338 -6.10 -12.05 3.41
N LYS A 339 -7.01 -12.91 3.88
CA LYS A 339 -8.42 -12.55 4.11
C LYS A 339 -8.62 -11.46 5.16
N GLU A 340 -7.70 -11.32 6.11
CA GLU A 340 -7.77 -10.26 7.11
C GLU A 340 -7.56 -8.88 6.46
N PHE A 341 -6.81 -8.84 5.36
CA PHE A 341 -6.51 -7.65 4.58
C PHE A 341 -7.47 -7.43 3.41
N ASP A 342 -8.49 -8.29 3.24
CA ASP A 342 -9.49 -8.13 2.20
C ASP A 342 -10.28 -6.84 2.40
N TRP A 343 -10.60 -6.15 1.29
CA TRP A 343 -11.39 -4.92 1.30
C TRP A 343 -12.74 -5.09 1.99
N ASP A 344 -13.35 -6.29 1.98
CA ASP A 344 -14.60 -6.56 2.70
C ASP A 344 -14.46 -6.43 4.21
N ASN A 345 -13.28 -6.70 4.76
CA ASN A 345 -12.99 -6.55 6.18
C ASN A 345 -12.47 -5.15 6.49
N VAL A 346 -11.48 -4.68 5.74
CA VAL A 346 -10.84 -3.38 5.95
C VAL A 346 -11.84 -2.23 5.80
N SER A 347 -12.73 -2.25 4.79
CA SER A 347 -13.74 -1.21 4.62
C SER A 347 -14.73 -1.14 5.78
N LYS A 348 -15.08 -2.27 6.40
CA LYS A 348 -15.95 -2.30 7.60
C LYS A 348 -15.28 -1.62 8.80
N GLU A 349 -13.99 -1.85 9.01
CA GLU A 349 -13.25 -1.19 10.09
C GLU A 349 -13.15 0.32 9.86
N ILE A 350 -12.86 0.76 8.62
CA ILE A 350 -12.86 2.18 8.27
C ILE A 350 -14.25 2.79 8.46
N MET A 351 -15.31 2.09 8.05
CA MET A 351 -16.69 2.56 8.22
C MET A 351 -17.04 2.75 9.70
N ARG A 352 -16.60 1.88 10.60
CA ARG A 352 -16.80 2.06 12.05
C ARG A 352 -16.15 3.36 12.57
N VAL A 353 -14.98 3.72 12.01
CA VAL A 353 -14.36 5.02 12.36
C VAL A 353 -15.24 6.17 11.85
N TYR A 354 -15.78 6.09 10.64
CA TYR A 354 -16.67 7.12 10.11
C TYR A 354 -17.93 7.27 10.98
N GLU A 355 -18.58 6.18 11.33
CA GLU A 355 -19.76 6.17 12.22
C GLU A 355 -19.49 6.79 13.58
N THR A 356 -18.27 6.59 14.12
CA THR A 356 -17.88 7.13 15.42
C THR A 356 -17.69 8.65 15.37
N VAL A 357 -17.21 9.21 14.25
CA VAL A 357 -16.90 10.64 14.14
C VAL A 357 -18.03 11.50 13.57
N CYS A 358 -18.99 10.86 12.87
CA CYS A 358 -20.15 11.54 12.31
C CYS A 358 -21.13 11.91 13.41
N ASP A 359 -21.53 13.17 13.47
CA ASP A 359 -22.46 13.76 14.45
C ASP A 359 -23.75 14.30 13.84
N GLY A 360 -24.02 13.94 12.58
CA GLY A 360 -25.15 14.43 11.80
C GLY A 360 -24.93 15.80 11.15
N THR A 361 -23.75 16.41 11.35
CA THR A 361 -23.38 17.63 10.62
C THR A 361 -22.65 17.30 9.32
N THR A 362 -22.78 18.15 8.32
CA THR A 362 -21.99 18.05 7.08
C THR A 362 -20.66 18.77 7.22
N VAL A 363 -19.64 18.28 6.49
CA VAL A 363 -18.35 18.96 6.39
C VAL A 363 -18.52 20.26 5.60
N THR A 364 -17.98 21.35 6.15
CA THR A 364 -17.98 22.67 5.52
C THR A 364 -16.55 23.17 5.34
N ALA A 365 -16.34 24.14 4.46
CA ALA A 365 -15.05 24.80 4.29
C ALA A 365 -15.18 26.31 4.47
N ALA A 366 -14.22 26.87 5.23
CA ALA A 366 -14.11 28.31 5.50
C ALA A 366 -13.18 29.01 4.49
#